data_31639dcaf186bf8b348912dfe599e284
#
_entry.id   31639dcaf186bf8b348912dfe599e284
#
_cell.length_a   1.000
_cell.length_b   1.000
_cell.length_c   1.000
_cell.angle_alpha   90.00
_cell.angle_beta   90.00
_cell.angle_gamma   90.00
#
_symmetry.space_group_name_H-M   'P 1'
#
loop_
_entity.id
_entity.type
_entity.pdbx_description
1 polymer ?
#
loop_
_entity_poly.entity_id
_entity_poly.type
_entity_poly.pdbx_seq_one_letter_code
_entity_poly.pdbx_strand_id
1 'polypeptide(L)'
;MEKLKSLVPETLKRMIGESSADDLPRTCSSLVDFLLHFEPFHQMVRDLADPEVALCGKNKEAVLESKQKGNKCFLSGDYANALDFYTQALIVAPVDANEDRNLVATLYVKRASVLHKMGLLRECLRDCNRALQISSNYAKAWYRRGKANASMGNYKDTIRDLDVAKILELTMGGKRQKVR
;
A
#
# COMPACT_ATOMS: atom_id res chain seq x y z
N MET A 1 -22.81 1.35 -0.40
CA MET A 1 -23.04 2.82 -0.25
C MET A 1 -23.72 3.17 1.07
N GLU A 2 -24.68 2.39 1.59
CA GLU A 2 -25.35 2.71 2.88
C GLU A 2 -24.43 2.65 4.11
N LYS A 3 -23.47 1.72 4.17
CA LYS A 3 -22.49 1.65 5.28
C LYS A 3 -21.57 2.86 5.40
N LEU A 4 -21.28 3.56 4.30
CA LEU A 4 -20.50 4.79 4.33
C LEU A 4 -21.32 5.99 4.84
N LYS A 5 -22.64 5.99 4.59
CA LYS A 5 -23.54 7.03 5.08
C LYS A 5 -23.73 6.97 6.62
N SER A 6 -23.62 5.77 7.21
CA SER A 6 -23.73 5.61 8.67
C SER A 6 -22.48 6.06 9.43
N LEU A 7 -21.34 6.22 8.74
CA LEU A 7 -20.09 6.69 9.35
C LEU A 7 -19.96 8.22 9.36
N VAL A 8 -20.83 8.94 8.65
CA VAL A 8 -20.83 10.40 8.66
C VAL A 8 -21.61 10.89 9.89
N PRO A 9 -20.99 11.64 10.81
CA PRO A 9 -21.67 12.19 11.97
C PRO A 9 -22.90 12.99 11.59
N GLU A 10 -23.99 12.86 12.34
CA GLU A 10 -25.24 13.56 12.09
C GLU A 10 -25.09 15.10 12.09
N THR A 11 -24.13 15.60 12.89
CA THR A 11 -23.76 17.02 12.89
C THR A 11 -23.23 17.46 11.53
N LEU A 12 -22.41 16.65 10.87
CA LEU A 12 -21.88 16.92 9.53
C LEU A 12 -22.98 16.88 8.47
N LYS A 13 -23.89 15.90 8.57
CA LYS A 13 -25.05 15.78 7.68
C LYS A 13 -25.97 16.99 7.77
N ARG A 14 -26.24 17.46 9.01
CA ARG A 14 -27.07 18.63 9.26
C ARG A 14 -26.43 19.89 8.67
N MET A 15 -25.14 20.11 8.89
CA MET A 15 -24.44 21.30 8.39
C MET A 15 -24.34 21.31 6.86
N ILE A 16 -24.15 20.17 6.22
CA ILE A 16 -24.19 20.07 4.74
C ILE A 16 -25.62 20.36 4.24
N GLY A 17 -26.65 19.90 4.95
CA GLY A 17 -28.03 20.14 4.58
C GLY A 17 -28.51 21.57 4.83
N GLU A 18 -27.91 22.31 5.77
CA GLU A 18 -28.18 23.70 6.09
C GLU A 18 -27.36 24.70 5.28
N SER A 19 -26.29 24.23 4.59
CA SER A 19 -25.42 25.08 3.76
C SER A 19 -26.10 25.37 2.42
N SER A 20 -26.05 26.62 1.98
CA SER A 20 -26.46 27.00 0.64
C SER A 20 -25.56 26.32 -0.40
N ALA A 21 -26.12 26.01 -1.57
CA ALA A 21 -25.35 25.41 -2.66
C ALA A 21 -24.15 26.28 -3.11
N ASP A 22 -24.18 27.57 -2.80
CA ASP A 22 -23.09 28.53 -3.10
C ASP A 22 -21.97 28.51 -2.05
N ASP A 23 -22.22 27.99 -0.85
CA ASP A 23 -21.25 27.89 0.23
C ASP A 23 -20.43 26.59 0.20
N LEU A 24 -20.84 25.64 -0.65
CA LEU A 24 -20.11 24.37 -0.79
C LEU A 24 -18.84 24.55 -1.65
N PRO A 25 -17.70 24.02 -1.16
CA PRO A 25 -16.44 24.13 -1.90
C PRO A 25 -16.53 23.48 -3.28
N ARG A 26 -16.20 24.23 -4.34
CA ARG A 26 -16.27 23.76 -5.73
C ARG A 26 -15.01 23.07 -6.22
N THR A 27 -13.93 23.14 -5.46
CA THR A 27 -12.64 22.52 -5.80
C THR A 27 -12.13 21.67 -4.64
N CYS A 28 -11.28 20.65 -4.94
CA CYS A 28 -10.66 19.83 -3.91
C CYS A 28 -9.85 20.66 -2.90
N SER A 29 -9.15 21.72 -3.34
CA SER A 29 -8.39 22.61 -2.46
C SER A 29 -9.30 23.36 -1.50
N SER A 30 -10.40 23.94 -1.99
CA SER A 30 -11.35 24.66 -1.14
C SER A 30 -12.11 23.72 -0.20
N LEU A 31 -12.31 22.45 -0.58
CA LEU A 31 -12.87 21.44 0.32
C LEU A 31 -11.89 21.10 1.46
N VAL A 32 -10.61 20.96 1.14
CA VAL A 32 -9.56 20.71 2.15
C VAL A 32 -9.47 21.90 3.11
N ASP A 33 -9.42 23.13 2.60
CA ASP A 33 -9.41 24.35 3.41
C ASP A 33 -10.64 24.47 4.31
N PHE A 34 -11.82 24.18 3.78
CA PHE A 34 -13.06 24.12 4.56
C PHE A 34 -13.00 23.08 5.68
N LEU A 35 -12.51 21.87 5.38
CA LEU A 35 -12.37 20.80 6.37
C LEU A 35 -11.32 21.14 7.43
N LEU A 36 -10.22 21.81 7.05
CA LEU A 36 -9.18 22.24 7.98
C LEU A 36 -9.66 23.34 8.96
N HIS A 37 -10.68 24.12 8.64
CA HIS A 37 -11.27 25.11 9.51
C HIS A 37 -12.51 24.61 10.28
N PHE A 38 -12.89 23.33 10.08
CA PHE A 38 -14.08 22.75 10.64
C PHE A 38 -13.76 21.96 11.92
N GLU A 39 -14.08 22.51 13.09
CA GLU A 39 -13.75 21.92 14.39
C GLU A 39 -14.22 20.45 14.58
N PRO A 40 -15.42 20.04 14.15
CA PRO A 40 -15.81 18.63 14.19
C PRO A 40 -14.94 17.71 13.38
N PHE A 41 -14.33 18.20 12.26
CA PHE A 41 -13.36 17.44 11.49
C PHE A 41 -12.05 17.28 12.26
N HIS A 42 -11.58 18.33 12.92
CA HIS A 42 -10.41 18.25 13.78
C HIS A 42 -10.60 17.29 14.95
N GLN A 43 -11.78 17.25 15.55
CA GLN A 43 -12.08 16.29 16.60
C GLN A 43 -12.06 14.86 16.04
N MET A 44 -12.71 14.62 14.89
CA MET A 44 -12.70 13.33 14.22
C MET A 44 -11.28 12.89 13.84
N VAL A 45 -10.43 13.82 13.36
CA VAL A 45 -9.01 13.53 13.03
C VAL A 45 -8.23 13.24 14.32
N ARG A 46 -8.48 13.96 15.42
CA ARG A 46 -7.88 13.68 16.73
C ARG A 46 -8.28 12.30 17.24
N ASP A 47 -9.55 11.94 17.15
CA ASP A 47 -10.07 10.63 17.57
C ASP A 47 -9.49 9.49 16.72
N LEU A 48 -9.30 9.72 15.40
CA LEU A 48 -8.61 8.80 14.49
C LEU A 48 -7.09 8.75 14.72
N ALA A 49 -6.51 9.83 15.22
CA ALA A 49 -5.10 9.95 15.54
C ALA A 49 -4.80 9.58 17.01
N ASP A 50 -5.81 9.20 17.79
CA ASP A 50 -5.61 8.69 19.15
C ASP A 50 -4.62 7.53 19.11
N PRO A 51 -3.51 7.61 19.87
CA PRO A 51 -2.50 6.56 19.90
C PRO A 51 -3.08 5.18 20.25
N GLU A 52 -4.11 5.11 21.08
CA GLU A 52 -4.77 3.84 21.44
C GLU A 52 -5.58 3.28 20.26
N VAL A 53 -6.28 4.11 19.50
CA VAL A 53 -7.00 3.70 18.29
C VAL A 53 -6.02 3.39 17.15
N ALA A 54 -4.95 4.18 17.02
CA ALA A 54 -3.89 3.94 16.03
C ALA A 54 -3.03 2.71 16.38
N LEU A 55 -2.78 2.44 17.66
CA LEU A 55 -2.05 1.26 18.14
C LEU A 55 -2.90 -0.02 17.99
N CYS A 56 -4.21 0.06 18.11
CA CYS A 56 -5.10 -1.10 17.95
C CYS A 56 -5.10 -1.69 16.53
N GLY A 57 -4.68 -0.90 15.52
CA GLY A 57 -4.62 -1.33 14.12
C GLY A 57 -3.25 -1.78 13.62
N LYS A 58 -2.15 -1.50 14.34
CA LYS A 58 -0.79 -1.67 13.85
C LYS A 58 -0.01 -2.76 14.61
N ASN A 59 -0.43 -3.99 14.47
CA ASN A 59 0.20 -5.11 15.14
C ASN A 59 1.12 -5.89 14.17
N LYS A 60 2.42 -5.88 14.42
CA LYS A 60 3.44 -6.60 13.62
C LYS A 60 3.18 -8.11 13.54
N GLU A 61 2.65 -8.70 14.60
CA GLU A 61 2.27 -10.12 14.61
C GLU A 61 1.12 -10.41 13.64
N ALA A 62 0.08 -9.60 13.66
CA ALA A 62 -1.05 -9.73 12.73
C ALA A 62 -0.61 -9.57 11.27
N VAL A 63 0.35 -8.66 11.00
CA VAL A 63 0.94 -8.51 9.67
C VAL A 63 1.68 -9.78 9.24
N LEU A 64 2.50 -10.34 10.13
CA LEU A 64 3.27 -11.55 9.84
C LEU A 64 2.36 -12.77 9.63
N GLU A 65 1.30 -12.89 10.43
CA GLU A 65 0.30 -13.95 10.29
C GLU A 65 -0.44 -13.84 8.96
N SER A 66 -0.97 -12.66 8.62
CA SER A 66 -1.63 -12.41 7.34
C SER A 66 -0.70 -12.66 6.15
N LYS A 67 0.57 -12.24 6.24
CA LYS A 67 1.59 -12.55 5.23
C LYS A 67 1.80 -14.06 5.08
N GLN A 68 1.81 -14.82 6.16
CA GLN A 68 1.97 -16.28 6.11
C GLN A 68 0.74 -16.95 5.47
N LYS A 69 -0.47 -16.52 5.84
CA LYS A 69 -1.71 -17.00 5.21
C LYS A 69 -1.72 -16.71 3.71
N GLY A 70 -1.36 -15.49 3.33
CA GLY A 70 -1.22 -15.10 1.92
C GLY A 70 -0.17 -15.92 1.16
N ASN A 71 0.97 -16.26 1.80
CA ASN A 71 1.97 -17.15 1.20
C ASN A 71 1.41 -18.55 0.94
N LYS A 72 0.64 -19.11 1.89
CA LYS A 72 0.03 -20.45 1.74
C LYS A 72 -0.99 -20.45 0.57
N CYS A 73 -1.87 -19.45 0.54
CA CYS A 73 -2.84 -19.29 -0.55
C CYS A 73 -2.15 -19.09 -1.91
N PHE A 74 -1.07 -18.33 -1.96
CA PHE A 74 -0.30 -18.15 -3.21
C PHE A 74 0.30 -19.47 -3.72
N LEU A 75 0.84 -20.30 -2.82
CA LEU A 75 1.43 -21.60 -3.17
C LEU A 75 0.37 -22.62 -3.60
N SER A 76 -0.83 -22.56 -3.05
CA SER A 76 -1.96 -23.41 -3.46
C SER A 76 -2.66 -22.91 -4.76
N GLY A 77 -2.24 -21.76 -5.31
CA GLY A 77 -2.86 -21.17 -6.50
C GLY A 77 -4.13 -20.36 -6.21
N ASP A 78 -4.50 -20.21 -4.95
CA ASP A 78 -5.65 -19.42 -4.52
C ASP A 78 -5.25 -17.92 -4.48
N TYR A 79 -5.21 -17.33 -5.67
CA TYR A 79 -4.75 -15.95 -5.83
C TYR A 79 -5.71 -14.91 -5.26
N ALA A 80 -7.01 -15.19 -5.23
CA ALA A 80 -8.01 -14.29 -4.66
C ALA A 80 -7.78 -14.11 -3.15
N ASN A 81 -7.75 -15.20 -2.39
CA ASN A 81 -7.48 -15.15 -0.95
C ASN A 81 -6.05 -14.65 -0.64
N ALA A 82 -5.06 -15.00 -1.47
CA ALA A 82 -3.70 -14.46 -1.32
C ALA A 82 -3.68 -12.92 -1.44
N LEU A 83 -4.44 -12.35 -2.39
CA LEU A 83 -4.57 -10.90 -2.58
C LEU A 83 -5.18 -10.23 -1.35
N ASP A 84 -6.25 -10.82 -0.80
CA ASP A 84 -6.95 -10.30 0.37
C ASP A 84 -6.05 -10.31 1.60
N PHE A 85 -5.35 -11.43 1.88
CA PHE A 85 -4.43 -11.51 3.01
C PHE A 85 -3.27 -10.52 2.92
N TYR A 86 -2.66 -10.33 1.74
CA TYR A 86 -1.61 -9.33 1.59
C TYR A 86 -2.16 -7.89 1.69
N THR A 87 -3.39 -7.66 1.26
CA THR A 87 -4.05 -6.36 1.41
C THR A 87 -4.35 -6.06 2.88
N GLN A 88 -4.88 -7.01 3.62
CA GLN A 88 -5.07 -6.89 5.07
C GLN A 88 -3.74 -6.62 5.79
N ALA A 89 -2.67 -7.37 5.44
CA ALA A 89 -1.35 -7.14 6.00
C ALA A 89 -0.84 -5.70 5.76
N LEU A 90 -1.10 -5.13 4.58
CA LEU A 90 -0.71 -3.76 4.23
C LEU A 90 -1.52 -2.69 4.99
N ILE A 91 -2.81 -2.95 5.28
CA ILE A 91 -3.67 -2.04 6.06
C ILE A 91 -3.19 -1.95 7.52
N VAL A 92 -2.80 -3.09 8.09
CA VAL A 92 -2.41 -3.22 9.50
C VAL A 92 -0.92 -2.91 9.71
N ALA A 93 -0.11 -2.84 8.64
CA ALA A 93 1.34 -2.66 8.73
C ALA A 93 1.71 -1.28 9.31
N PRO A 94 2.58 -1.24 10.35
CA PRO A 94 3.12 0.01 10.86
C PRO A 94 3.98 0.70 9.79
N VAL A 95 3.84 2.04 9.66
CA VAL A 95 4.53 2.80 8.61
C VAL A 95 5.79 3.49 9.14
N ASP A 96 5.95 3.59 10.47
CA ASP A 96 6.82 4.58 11.11
C ASP A 96 8.22 4.08 11.50
N ALA A 97 8.46 2.78 11.56
CA ALA A 97 9.77 2.23 11.91
C ALA A 97 10.58 1.84 10.67
N ASN A 98 11.90 2.15 10.67
CA ASN A 98 12.80 1.79 9.55
C ASN A 98 12.85 0.28 9.28
N GLU A 99 12.68 -0.55 10.31
CA GLU A 99 12.62 -2.02 10.18
C GLU A 99 11.34 -2.48 9.47
N ASP A 100 10.24 -1.78 9.70
CA ASP A 100 8.94 -2.12 9.14
C ASP A 100 8.80 -1.70 7.68
N ARG A 101 9.59 -0.71 7.23
CA ARG A 101 9.68 -0.32 5.81
C ARG A 101 10.03 -1.50 4.91
N ASN A 102 10.99 -2.33 5.29
CA ASN A 102 11.36 -3.52 4.53
C ASN A 102 10.24 -4.57 4.50
N LEU A 103 9.47 -4.69 5.58
CA LEU A 103 8.30 -5.56 5.64
C LEU A 103 7.21 -5.06 4.69
N VAL A 104 6.90 -3.76 4.72
CA VAL A 104 5.90 -3.14 3.84
C VAL A 104 6.31 -3.27 2.36
N ALA A 105 7.57 -2.99 2.02
CA ALA A 105 8.08 -3.18 0.66
C ALA A 105 7.94 -4.65 0.21
N THR A 106 8.22 -5.59 1.10
CA THR A 106 8.06 -7.03 0.83
C THR A 106 6.59 -7.38 0.57
N LEU A 107 5.65 -6.84 1.34
CA LEU A 107 4.22 -7.08 1.15
C LEU A 107 3.73 -6.56 -0.20
N TYR A 108 4.15 -5.35 -0.61
CA TYR A 108 3.84 -4.83 -1.93
C TYR A 108 4.35 -5.76 -3.05
N VAL A 109 5.59 -6.26 -2.97
CA VAL A 109 6.14 -7.19 -3.96
C VAL A 109 5.41 -8.54 -3.95
N LYS A 110 4.99 -9.02 -2.79
CA LYS A 110 4.18 -10.24 -2.67
C LYS A 110 2.82 -10.05 -3.34
N ARG A 111 2.13 -8.94 -3.05
CA ARG A 111 0.86 -8.60 -3.67
C ARG A 111 1.00 -8.39 -5.19
N ALA A 112 2.04 -7.70 -5.64
CA ALA A 112 2.36 -7.56 -7.05
C ALA A 112 2.57 -8.91 -7.74
N SER A 113 3.11 -9.92 -7.03
CA SER A 113 3.25 -11.28 -7.58
C SER A 113 1.92 -11.95 -7.83
N VAL A 114 0.95 -11.77 -6.92
CA VAL A 114 -0.42 -12.25 -7.08
C VAL A 114 -1.10 -11.55 -8.25
N LEU A 115 -1.04 -10.21 -8.28
CA LEU A 115 -1.65 -9.39 -9.34
C LEU A 115 -1.11 -9.76 -10.72
N HIS A 116 0.20 -10.05 -10.83
CA HIS A 116 0.79 -10.53 -12.07
C HIS A 116 0.20 -11.89 -12.51
N LYS A 117 0.00 -12.82 -11.56
CA LYS A 117 -0.61 -14.12 -11.84
C LYS A 117 -2.07 -14.03 -12.27
N MET A 118 -2.79 -13.02 -11.76
CA MET A 118 -4.17 -12.73 -12.13
C MET A 118 -4.29 -11.90 -13.43
N GLY A 119 -3.17 -11.52 -14.06
CA GLY A 119 -3.16 -10.67 -15.28
C GLY A 119 -3.42 -9.18 -15.02
N LEU A 120 -3.52 -8.76 -13.76
CA LEU A 120 -3.74 -7.36 -13.36
C LEU A 120 -2.42 -6.60 -13.38
N LEU A 121 -1.88 -6.40 -14.60
CA LEU A 121 -0.50 -5.92 -14.79
C LEU A 121 -0.30 -4.46 -14.38
N ARG A 122 -1.33 -3.61 -14.57
CA ARG A 122 -1.25 -2.19 -14.16
C ARG A 122 -1.17 -2.04 -12.64
N GLU A 123 -1.96 -2.81 -11.92
CA GLU A 123 -1.95 -2.87 -10.45
C GLU A 123 -0.63 -3.45 -9.94
N CYS A 124 -0.11 -4.48 -10.60
CA CYS A 124 1.20 -5.05 -10.32
C CYS A 124 2.31 -4.00 -10.44
N LEU A 125 2.34 -3.20 -11.51
CA LEU A 125 3.30 -2.12 -11.69
C LEU A 125 3.18 -1.05 -10.59
N ARG A 126 1.96 -0.71 -10.20
CA ARG A 126 1.68 0.25 -9.13
C ARG A 126 2.27 -0.20 -7.79
N ASP A 127 2.07 -1.47 -7.45
CA ASP A 127 2.62 -2.05 -6.23
C ASP A 127 4.15 -2.16 -6.27
N CYS A 128 4.73 -2.54 -7.41
CA CYS A 128 6.18 -2.52 -7.59
C CYS A 128 6.77 -1.12 -7.39
N ASN A 129 6.14 -0.09 -7.95
CA ASN A 129 6.58 1.29 -7.78
C ASN A 129 6.50 1.73 -6.30
N ARG A 130 5.44 1.38 -5.57
CA ARG A 130 5.34 1.65 -4.13
C ARG A 130 6.45 0.96 -3.34
N ALA A 131 6.75 -0.31 -3.65
CA ALA A 131 7.85 -1.02 -3.03
C ALA A 131 9.19 -0.32 -3.28
N LEU A 132 9.44 0.19 -4.50
CA LEU A 132 10.67 0.88 -4.88
C LEU A 132 10.76 2.29 -4.28
N GLN A 133 9.65 2.97 -4.03
CA GLN A 133 9.62 4.23 -3.29
C GLN A 133 10.05 4.03 -1.82
N ILE A 134 9.68 2.91 -1.23
CA ILE A 134 10.05 2.56 0.15
C ILE A 134 11.51 2.09 0.21
N SER A 135 11.93 1.25 -0.74
CA SER A 135 13.26 0.64 -0.81
C SER A 135 13.74 0.57 -2.26
N SER A 136 14.47 1.60 -2.69
CA SER A 136 14.98 1.72 -4.07
C SER A 136 16.00 0.64 -4.45
N ASN A 137 16.64 0.01 -3.47
CA ASN A 137 17.60 -1.07 -3.64
C ASN A 137 16.98 -2.49 -3.54
N TYR A 138 15.66 -2.61 -3.57
CA TYR A 138 14.99 -3.90 -3.46
C TYR A 138 14.97 -4.62 -4.81
N ALA A 139 15.98 -5.44 -5.10
CA ALA A 139 16.16 -6.16 -6.37
C ALA A 139 14.91 -6.93 -6.81
N LYS A 140 14.19 -7.58 -5.87
CA LYS A 140 12.97 -8.34 -6.19
C LYS A 140 11.84 -7.45 -6.73
N ALA A 141 11.75 -6.19 -6.30
CA ALA A 141 10.76 -5.25 -6.82
C ALA A 141 11.09 -4.84 -8.26
N TRP A 142 12.36 -4.54 -8.55
CA TRP A 142 12.84 -4.28 -9.92
C TRP A 142 12.57 -5.47 -10.84
N TYR A 143 12.96 -6.68 -10.42
CA TYR A 143 12.70 -7.89 -11.18
C TYR A 143 11.21 -8.10 -11.47
N ARG A 144 10.36 -7.92 -10.46
CA ARG A 144 8.90 -8.08 -10.63
C ARG A 144 8.32 -7.05 -11.58
N ARG A 145 8.79 -5.81 -11.48
CA ARG A 145 8.36 -4.73 -12.38
C ARG A 145 8.78 -5.01 -13.82
N GLY A 146 10.02 -5.44 -14.03
CA GLY A 146 10.50 -5.85 -15.34
C GLY A 146 9.67 -6.98 -15.95
N LYS A 147 9.29 -7.99 -15.16
CA LYS A 147 8.39 -9.07 -15.65
C LYS A 147 7.01 -8.55 -16.03
N ALA A 148 6.44 -7.64 -15.26
CA ALA A 148 5.16 -7.05 -15.59
C ALA A 148 5.24 -6.19 -16.87
N ASN A 149 6.31 -5.39 -17.03
CA ASN A 149 6.59 -4.64 -18.25
C ASN A 149 6.75 -5.55 -19.47
N ALA A 150 7.45 -6.68 -19.33
CA ALA A 150 7.58 -7.68 -20.40
C ALA A 150 6.22 -8.22 -20.84
N SER A 151 5.36 -8.56 -19.87
CA SER A 151 3.99 -9.05 -20.15
C SER A 151 3.11 -7.99 -20.84
N MET A 152 3.45 -6.71 -20.70
CA MET A 152 2.76 -5.58 -21.37
C MET A 152 3.39 -5.17 -22.71
N GLY A 153 4.51 -5.79 -23.10
CA GLY A 153 5.26 -5.42 -24.30
C GLY A 153 6.17 -4.20 -24.16
N ASN A 154 6.35 -3.69 -22.94
CA ASN A 154 7.20 -2.53 -22.64
C ASN A 154 8.70 -2.96 -22.55
N TYR A 155 9.28 -3.41 -23.66
CA TYR A 155 10.61 -4.05 -23.67
C TYR A 155 11.75 -3.13 -23.19
N LYS A 156 11.68 -1.82 -23.48
CA LYS A 156 12.68 -0.86 -23.02
C LYS A 156 12.76 -0.79 -21.49
N ASP A 157 11.60 -0.68 -20.86
CA ASP A 157 11.51 -0.66 -19.40
C ASP A 157 11.83 -2.01 -18.78
N THR A 158 11.50 -3.10 -19.48
CA THR A 158 11.86 -4.47 -19.08
C THR A 158 13.37 -4.63 -18.97
N ILE A 159 14.12 -4.26 -19.99
CA ILE A 159 15.60 -4.41 -20.01
C ILE A 159 16.19 -3.60 -18.86
N ARG A 160 15.81 -2.32 -18.75
CA ARG A 160 16.31 -1.45 -17.67
C ARG A 160 16.05 -2.03 -16.29
N ASP A 161 14.84 -2.50 -16.04
CA ASP A 161 14.42 -3.01 -14.71
C ASP A 161 15.15 -4.32 -14.36
N LEU A 162 15.34 -5.21 -15.34
CA LEU A 162 16.05 -6.47 -15.13
C LEU A 162 17.57 -6.26 -14.95
N ASP A 163 18.17 -5.32 -15.65
CA ASP A 163 19.59 -4.96 -15.49
C ASP A 163 19.85 -4.39 -14.08
N VAL A 164 18.98 -3.47 -13.61
CA VAL A 164 19.08 -2.93 -12.26
C VAL A 164 18.91 -4.05 -11.22
N ALA A 165 17.94 -4.94 -11.40
CA ALA A 165 17.73 -6.07 -10.49
C ALA A 165 18.99 -6.95 -10.41
N LYS A 166 19.60 -7.28 -11.55
CA LYS A 166 20.83 -8.09 -11.62
C LYS A 166 22.01 -7.41 -10.93
N ILE A 167 22.22 -6.12 -11.18
CA ILE A 167 23.30 -5.35 -10.53
C ILE A 167 23.12 -5.36 -9.01
N LEU A 168 21.89 -5.12 -8.52
CA LEU A 168 21.60 -5.14 -7.09
C LEU A 168 21.82 -6.51 -6.46
N GLU A 169 21.47 -7.59 -7.12
CA GLU A 169 21.71 -8.95 -6.62
C GLU A 169 23.19 -9.27 -6.52
N LEU A 170 23.99 -8.89 -7.53
CA LEU A 170 25.44 -9.08 -7.52
C LEU A 170 26.13 -8.28 -6.41
N THR A 171 25.73 -7.01 -6.22
CA THR A 171 26.28 -6.15 -5.17
C THR A 171 25.95 -6.61 -3.78
N MET A 172 24.72 -7.12 -3.57
CA MET A 172 24.29 -7.66 -2.29
C MET A 172 24.84 -9.06 -2.00
N GLY A 173 24.97 -9.91 -3.04
CA GLY A 173 25.56 -11.24 -2.93
C GLY A 173 27.05 -11.20 -2.55
N GLY A 174 27.81 -10.26 -3.11
CA GLY A 174 29.22 -10.06 -2.79
C GLY A 174 29.49 -9.63 -1.32
N LYS A 175 28.54 -8.97 -0.69
CA LYS A 175 28.63 -8.61 0.74
C LYS A 175 28.43 -9.81 1.69
N ARG A 176 27.69 -10.83 1.27
CA ARG A 176 27.45 -12.03 2.09
C ARG A 176 28.66 -12.99 2.11
N GLN A 177 29.53 -12.96 1.13
CA GLN A 177 30.73 -13.81 1.07
C GLN A 177 31.94 -13.25 1.83
N LYS A 178 31.93 -11.94 2.20
CA LYS A 178 33.05 -11.31 2.94
C LYS A 178 32.93 -11.39 4.46
N VAL A 179 31.92 -12.07 4.99
CA VAL A 179 31.69 -12.25 6.45
C VAL A 179 31.78 -13.73 6.83
N ARG A 180 32.79 -14.44 6.26
CA ARG A 180 33.24 -15.77 6.70
C ARG A 180 34.72 -15.77 6.93
#